data_707d37477a4faec13682826e24296d9a
#
_entry.id   707d37477a4faec13682826e24296d9a
#
_cell.length_a   1.000
_cell.length_b   1.000
_cell.length_c   1.000
_cell.angle_alpha   90.00
_cell.angle_beta   90.00
_cell.angle_gamma   90.00
#
_symmetry.space_group_name_H-M   'P 1'
#
loop_
_entity.id
_entity.type
_entity.pdbx_description
1 polymer ?
#
loop_
_entity_poly.entity_id
_entity_poly.type
_entity_poly.pdbx_seq_one_letter_code
_entity_poly.pdbx_strand_id
1 'polypeptide(L)'
;MQTAYSFGILNGKNKREFDPNAGLTCAEAAKIAAVIHKKSQYEGEEVEFQMTGENWYDVYVDYCYDKAILEDYIIFDWEKNATRAQMAYLFSRCDVNPYFINDVPITDIPDVYDTTPFAYEILDLYNKGVAVGSNEYMAFYPDSQVKRSEAAALISRILCYDMRIELPKG
;
A
#
# COMPACT_ATOMS: atom_id res chain seq x y z
N MET A 1 -12.38 -3.03 -7.67
CA MET A 1 -13.05 -3.13 -6.34
C MET A 1 -13.36 -4.57 -5.92
N GLN A 2 -13.83 -5.42 -6.82
CA GLN A 2 -14.10 -6.84 -6.50
C GLN A 2 -12.86 -7.60 -6.02
N THR A 3 -11.68 -7.33 -6.57
CA THR A 3 -10.45 -8.10 -6.29
C THR A 3 -9.98 -7.94 -4.83
N ALA A 4 -9.82 -6.72 -4.31
CA ALA A 4 -9.36 -6.49 -2.94
C ALA A 4 -10.37 -6.99 -1.87
N TYR A 5 -11.67 -6.93 -2.19
CA TYR A 5 -12.73 -7.44 -1.33
C TYR A 5 -12.82 -8.97 -1.38
N SER A 6 -12.71 -9.58 -2.58
CA SER A 6 -12.76 -11.05 -2.75
C SER A 6 -11.58 -11.77 -2.08
N PHE A 7 -10.44 -11.08 -1.93
CA PHE A 7 -9.29 -11.61 -1.18
C PHE A 7 -9.37 -11.37 0.33
N GLY A 8 -10.44 -10.73 0.86
CA GLY A 8 -10.59 -10.44 2.28
C GLY A 8 -9.59 -9.43 2.85
N ILE A 9 -8.90 -8.68 1.98
CA ILE A 9 -7.84 -7.74 2.34
C ILE A 9 -8.43 -6.42 2.84
N LEU A 10 -9.49 -5.93 2.18
CA LEU A 10 -10.25 -4.76 2.59
C LEU A 10 -11.64 -5.18 3.02
N ASN A 11 -11.90 -5.09 4.33
CA ASN A 11 -13.23 -5.30 4.87
C ASN A 11 -14.00 -3.97 4.94
N GLY A 12 -15.33 -4.00 4.73
CA GLY A 12 -16.17 -2.84 4.98
C GLY A 12 -16.22 -2.48 6.49
N LYS A 13 -16.63 -1.25 6.84
CA LYS A 13 -16.88 -0.85 8.24
C LYS A 13 -17.94 -1.74 8.91
N ASN A 14 -18.83 -2.33 8.11
CA ASN A 14 -19.77 -3.37 8.50
C ASN A 14 -20.07 -4.25 7.27
N LYS A 15 -20.90 -5.30 7.43
CA LYS A 15 -21.24 -6.25 6.34
C LYS A 15 -21.92 -5.62 5.11
N ARG A 16 -22.24 -4.32 5.13
CA ARG A 16 -23.02 -3.64 4.09
C ARG A 16 -22.41 -2.33 3.56
N GLU A 17 -21.37 -1.78 4.24
CA GLU A 17 -20.79 -0.46 3.89
C GLU A 17 -19.27 -0.53 3.75
N PHE A 18 -18.80 -0.23 2.55
CA PHE A 18 -17.36 -0.10 2.25
C PHE A 18 -16.80 1.29 2.62
N ASP A 19 -17.63 2.33 2.62
CA ASP A 19 -17.26 3.74 2.80
C ASP A 19 -15.98 4.13 2.00
N PRO A 20 -16.08 4.27 0.68
CA PRO A 20 -14.91 4.47 -0.19
C PRO A 20 -14.18 5.79 0.06
N ASN A 21 -14.85 6.77 0.67
CA ASN A 21 -14.29 8.09 0.95
C ASN A 21 -13.68 8.21 2.35
N ALA A 22 -13.86 7.23 3.21
CA ALA A 22 -13.19 7.22 4.51
C ALA A 22 -11.67 7.11 4.35
N GLY A 23 -10.93 7.73 5.28
CA GLY A 23 -9.49 7.55 5.38
C GLY A 23 -9.12 6.11 5.75
N LEU A 24 -7.93 5.69 5.36
CA LEU A 24 -7.31 4.44 5.76
C LEU A 24 -6.36 4.74 6.92
N THR A 25 -6.48 4.06 8.05
CA THR A 25 -5.53 4.24 9.16
C THR A 25 -4.20 3.56 8.89
N CYS A 26 -3.13 3.98 9.60
CA CYS A 26 -1.83 3.31 9.51
C CYS A 26 -1.92 1.84 9.91
N ALA A 27 -2.72 1.50 10.92
CA ALA A 27 -2.97 0.11 11.34
C ALA A 27 -3.66 -0.71 10.25
N GLU A 28 -4.66 -0.13 9.57
CA GLU A 28 -5.31 -0.79 8.42
C GLU A 28 -4.34 -0.98 7.26
N ALA A 29 -3.47 -0.01 6.98
CA ALA A 29 -2.44 -0.12 5.95
C ALA A 29 -1.41 -1.23 6.28
N ALA A 30 -0.95 -1.31 7.53
CA ALA A 30 -0.06 -2.38 7.99
C ALA A 30 -0.71 -3.77 7.89
N LYS A 31 -1.98 -3.90 8.28
CA LYS A 31 -2.75 -5.15 8.08
C LYS A 31 -2.79 -5.55 6.62
N ILE A 32 -3.09 -4.62 5.73
CA ILE A 32 -3.14 -4.87 4.28
C ILE A 32 -1.78 -5.36 3.79
N ALA A 33 -0.69 -4.67 4.15
CA ALA A 33 0.65 -5.03 3.76
C ALA A 33 1.05 -6.43 4.26
N ALA A 34 0.78 -6.74 5.53
CA ALA A 34 1.04 -8.05 6.13
C ALA A 34 0.28 -9.17 5.41
N VAL A 35 -1.02 -8.96 5.11
CA VAL A 35 -1.86 -9.95 4.43
C VAL A 35 -1.41 -10.17 2.99
N ILE A 36 -1.07 -9.11 2.24
CA ILE A 36 -0.56 -9.22 0.87
C ILE A 36 0.74 -10.02 0.87
N HIS A 37 1.71 -9.60 1.68
CA HIS A 37 3.01 -10.26 1.74
C HIS A 37 2.88 -11.73 2.15
N LYS A 38 2.11 -12.04 3.18
CA LYS A 38 1.93 -13.42 3.63
C LYS A 38 1.23 -14.29 2.58
N LYS A 39 0.19 -13.76 1.89
CA LYS A 39 -0.47 -14.49 0.80
C LYS A 39 0.45 -14.77 -0.39
N SER A 40 1.38 -13.87 -0.69
CA SER A 40 2.36 -14.09 -1.78
C SER A 40 3.37 -15.18 -1.46
N GLN A 41 3.62 -15.48 -0.17
CA GLN A 41 4.53 -16.54 0.26
C GLN A 41 3.85 -17.92 0.31
N TYR A 42 2.53 -17.97 0.48
CA TYR A 42 1.76 -19.19 0.71
C TYR A 42 0.60 -19.27 -0.31
N GLU A 43 0.92 -19.58 -1.58
CA GLU A 43 -0.08 -19.71 -2.63
C GLU A 43 -1.11 -20.78 -2.29
N GLY A 44 -2.38 -20.37 -2.20
CA GLY A 44 -3.52 -21.28 -2.03
C GLY A 44 -3.83 -21.68 -0.59
N GLU A 45 -3.08 -21.21 0.40
CA GLU A 45 -3.38 -21.47 1.81
C GLU A 45 -4.19 -20.35 2.45
N GLU A 46 -5.03 -20.70 3.43
CA GLU A 46 -5.73 -19.72 4.26
C GLU A 46 -4.72 -19.04 5.19
N VAL A 47 -4.66 -17.72 5.15
CA VAL A 47 -3.67 -16.94 5.89
C VAL A 47 -4.24 -16.53 7.23
N GLU A 48 -3.80 -17.23 8.29
CA GLU A 48 -4.17 -16.90 9.67
C GLU A 48 -3.07 -16.09 10.36
N PHE A 49 -3.49 -15.12 11.19
CA PHE A 49 -2.64 -14.38 12.10
C PHE A 49 -3.07 -14.66 13.54
N GLN A 50 -2.13 -15.09 14.37
CA GLN A 50 -2.39 -15.30 15.80
C GLN A 50 -2.17 -13.98 16.54
N MET A 51 -3.17 -13.55 17.34
CA MET A 51 -3.08 -12.33 18.13
C MET A 51 -1.83 -12.33 19.03
N THR A 52 -1.06 -11.25 19.00
CA THR A 52 0.21 -11.11 19.71
C THR A 52 0.18 -10.05 20.81
N GLY A 53 -0.62 -9.02 20.70
CA GLY A 53 -0.63 -7.86 21.61
C GLY A 53 -2.02 -7.55 22.16
N GLU A 54 -2.15 -6.33 22.71
CA GLU A 54 -3.39 -5.81 23.29
C GLU A 54 -4.30 -5.20 22.23
N ASN A 55 -3.71 -4.68 21.12
CA ASN A 55 -4.45 -4.06 20.04
C ASN A 55 -4.69 -5.06 18.90
N TRP A 56 -5.78 -4.89 18.19
CA TRP A 56 -6.15 -5.75 17.06
C TRP A 56 -5.13 -5.75 15.92
N TYR A 57 -4.32 -4.69 15.82
CA TYR A 57 -3.33 -4.51 14.77
C TYR A 57 -1.92 -5.00 15.14
N ASP A 58 -1.64 -5.26 16.41
CA ASP A 58 -0.29 -5.61 16.88
C ASP A 58 0.28 -6.79 16.10
N VAL A 59 -0.49 -7.83 15.88
CA VAL A 59 -0.07 -9.01 15.11
C VAL A 59 0.38 -8.69 13.68
N TYR A 60 -0.23 -7.71 13.04
CA TYR A 60 0.14 -7.30 11.67
C TYR A 60 1.37 -6.41 11.67
N VAL A 61 1.50 -5.54 12.66
CA VAL A 61 2.65 -4.66 12.86
C VAL A 61 3.89 -5.50 13.18
N ASP A 62 3.78 -6.44 14.13
CA ASP A 62 4.84 -7.38 14.48
C ASP A 62 5.30 -8.19 13.24
N TYR A 63 4.34 -8.67 12.46
CA TYR A 63 4.65 -9.36 11.21
C TYR A 63 5.41 -8.46 10.23
N CYS A 64 5.01 -7.20 10.10
CA CYS A 64 5.69 -6.26 9.20
C CYS A 64 7.13 -5.99 9.64
N TYR A 65 7.41 -5.90 10.95
CA TYR A 65 8.78 -5.83 11.48
C TYR A 65 9.56 -7.12 11.22
N ASP A 66 8.98 -8.29 11.54
CA ASP A 66 9.63 -9.60 11.35
C ASP A 66 10.02 -9.86 9.89
N LYS A 67 9.22 -9.36 8.94
CA LYS A 67 9.46 -9.51 7.49
C LYS A 67 10.19 -8.33 6.85
N ALA A 68 10.72 -7.39 7.65
CA ALA A 68 11.38 -6.18 7.18
C ALA A 68 10.54 -5.33 6.19
N ILE A 69 9.22 -5.44 6.27
CA ILE A 69 8.29 -4.52 5.62
C ILE A 69 8.33 -3.18 6.36
N LEU A 70 8.43 -3.22 7.68
CA LEU A 70 8.73 -2.09 8.56
C LEU A 70 10.16 -2.22 9.09
N GLU A 71 10.91 -1.13 9.07
CA GLU A 71 12.21 -1.04 9.72
C GLU A 71 12.05 -0.51 11.15
N ASP A 72 12.87 -0.97 12.09
CA ASP A 72 12.74 -0.72 13.54
C ASP A 72 12.70 0.78 13.93
N TYR A 73 13.26 1.65 13.08
CA TYR A 73 13.26 3.10 13.31
C TYR A 73 12.03 3.80 12.74
N ILE A 74 11.15 3.10 12.03
CA ILE A 74 9.92 3.65 11.48
C ILE A 74 8.79 3.42 12.46
N ILE A 75 8.28 4.50 13.03
CA ILE A 75 7.16 4.49 13.97
C ILE A 75 6.01 5.32 13.39
N PHE A 76 4.85 4.68 13.22
CA PHE A 76 3.63 5.36 12.80
C PHE A 76 2.67 5.53 14.00
N ASP A 77 1.80 6.52 13.93
CA ASP A 77 0.63 6.61 14.79
C ASP A 77 -0.46 5.70 14.19
N TRP A 78 -0.56 4.49 14.73
CA TRP A 78 -1.36 3.41 14.13
C TRP A 78 -2.85 3.73 14.05
N GLU A 79 -3.38 4.57 14.92
CA GLU A 79 -4.80 4.92 14.96
C GLU A 79 -5.15 6.11 14.07
N LYS A 80 -4.16 6.87 13.61
CA LYS A 80 -4.38 7.96 12.66
C LYS A 80 -4.47 7.50 11.22
N ASN A 81 -5.15 8.31 10.41
CA ASN A 81 -5.19 8.11 8.97
C ASN A 81 -3.78 8.20 8.39
N ALA A 82 -3.43 7.21 7.58
CA ALA A 82 -2.16 7.17 6.87
C ALA A 82 -2.09 8.29 5.83
N THR A 83 -0.91 8.89 5.71
CA THR A 83 -0.58 9.70 4.54
C THR A 83 -0.33 8.78 3.34
N ARG A 84 -0.39 9.34 2.14
CA ARG A 84 -0.07 8.60 0.91
C ARG A 84 1.38 8.12 0.89
N ALA A 85 2.31 8.90 1.45
CA ALA A 85 3.71 8.50 1.60
C ALA A 85 3.89 7.31 2.56
N GLN A 86 3.20 7.31 3.72
CA GLN A 86 3.22 6.19 4.67
C GLN A 86 2.61 4.91 4.06
N MET A 87 1.51 5.06 3.32
CA MET A 87 0.92 3.94 2.58
C MET A 87 1.89 3.42 1.50
N ALA A 88 2.55 4.33 0.74
CA ALA A 88 3.52 3.93 -0.29
C ALA A 88 4.68 3.13 0.31
N TYR A 89 5.19 3.55 1.47
CA TYR A 89 6.23 2.81 2.20
C TYR A 89 5.82 1.35 2.46
N LEU A 90 4.64 1.14 3.04
CA LEU A 90 4.16 -0.21 3.35
C LEU A 90 3.86 -1.03 2.09
N PHE A 91 3.25 -0.41 1.08
CA PHE A 91 2.78 -1.12 -0.11
C PHE A 91 3.90 -1.45 -1.10
N SER A 92 4.92 -0.60 -1.23
CA SER A 92 6.12 -0.91 -2.00
C SER A 92 6.86 -2.11 -1.41
N ARG A 93 7.00 -2.15 -0.09
CA ARG A 93 7.78 -3.17 0.62
C ARG A 93 7.04 -4.50 0.82
N CYS A 94 5.71 -4.52 0.74
CA CYS A 94 4.94 -5.77 0.75
C CYS A 94 4.76 -6.40 -0.64
N ASP A 95 5.04 -5.64 -1.72
CA ASP A 95 4.93 -6.14 -3.09
C ASP A 95 6.17 -6.96 -3.46
N VAL A 96 6.00 -8.26 -3.51
CA VAL A 96 7.08 -9.21 -3.82
C VAL A 96 7.40 -9.31 -5.31
N ASN A 97 6.62 -8.68 -6.18
CA ASN A 97 6.89 -8.67 -7.62
C ASN A 97 7.99 -7.63 -7.95
N PRO A 98 9.17 -8.06 -8.42
CA PRO A 98 10.30 -7.17 -8.64
C PRO A 98 10.27 -6.43 -9.99
N TYR A 99 9.29 -6.72 -10.85
CA TYR A 99 9.31 -6.22 -12.22
C TYR A 99 8.78 -4.80 -12.33
N PHE A 100 9.58 -3.95 -12.94
CA PHE A 100 9.19 -2.61 -13.40
C PHE A 100 8.60 -2.70 -14.80
N ILE A 101 7.52 -1.94 -15.02
CA ILE A 101 6.90 -1.77 -16.34
C ILE A 101 7.06 -0.35 -16.86
N ASN A 102 7.45 0.58 -15.99
CA ASN A 102 7.77 1.96 -16.30
C ASN A 102 9.23 2.26 -15.98
N ASP A 103 9.74 3.37 -16.49
CA ASP A 103 11.06 3.92 -16.22
C ASP A 103 10.89 5.43 -15.95
N VAL A 104 10.28 5.73 -14.81
CA VAL A 104 9.98 7.11 -14.40
C VAL A 104 11.13 7.63 -13.54
N PRO A 105 11.83 8.70 -13.94
CA PRO A 105 12.76 9.36 -13.04
C PRO A 105 11.98 10.12 -11.96
N ILE A 106 12.56 10.25 -10.77
CA ILE A 106 11.91 10.96 -9.66
C ILE A 106 11.55 12.41 -10.00
N THR A 107 12.32 13.03 -10.88
CA THR A 107 12.12 14.41 -11.36
C THR A 107 10.82 14.60 -12.15
N ASP A 108 10.23 13.54 -12.65
CA ASP A 108 8.99 13.58 -13.41
C ASP A 108 7.74 13.47 -12.50
N ILE A 109 7.93 13.23 -11.19
CA ILE A 109 6.89 13.29 -10.19
C ILE A 109 6.95 14.66 -9.53
N PRO A 110 6.05 15.62 -9.88
CA PRO A 110 6.28 17.06 -9.67
C PRO A 110 6.33 17.51 -8.20
N ASP A 111 5.83 16.68 -7.29
CA ASP A 111 5.72 16.96 -5.86
C ASP A 111 6.46 15.93 -4.99
N VAL A 112 7.37 15.15 -5.59
CA VAL A 112 8.24 14.20 -4.89
C VAL A 112 9.70 14.56 -5.15
N TYR A 113 10.44 14.78 -4.09
CA TYR A 113 11.85 15.17 -4.11
C TYR A 113 12.67 14.17 -3.31
N ASP A 114 13.98 14.16 -3.44
CA ASP A 114 14.89 13.30 -2.66
C ASP A 114 14.71 13.46 -1.14
N THR A 115 14.21 14.62 -0.69
CA THR A 115 13.92 14.92 0.72
C THR A 115 12.50 14.55 1.14
N THR A 116 11.65 14.14 0.22
CA THR A 116 10.29 13.70 0.53
C THR A 116 10.34 12.39 1.32
N PRO A 117 9.62 12.26 2.45
CA PRO A 117 9.56 10.99 3.16
C PRO A 117 9.12 9.84 2.24
N PHE A 118 9.88 8.75 2.25
CA PHE A 118 9.59 7.55 1.45
C PHE A 118 9.59 7.80 -0.09
N ALA A 119 10.42 8.74 -0.57
CA ALA A 119 10.51 9.09 -1.99
C ALA A 119 10.83 7.89 -2.89
N TYR A 120 11.73 7.01 -2.43
CA TYR A 120 12.13 5.82 -3.19
C TYR A 120 11.02 4.77 -3.27
N GLU A 121 10.24 4.59 -2.21
CA GLU A 121 9.08 3.70 -2.20
C GLU A 121 7.95 4.26 -3.08
N ILE A 122 7.76 5.58 -3.10
CA ILE A 122 6.84 6.23 -4.03
C ILE A 122 7.29 5.96 -5.47
N LEU A 123 8.56 6.18 -5.78
CA LEU A 123 9.14 5.94 -7.11
C LEU A 123 9.02 4.46 -7.53
N ASP A 124 9.27 3.52 -6.59
CA ASP A 124 9.10 2.09 -6.82
C ASP A 124 7.67 1.77 -7.28
N LEU A 125 6.65 2.32 -6.62
CA LEU A 125 5.26 2.12 -7.00
C LEU A 125 4.92 2.68 -8.40
N TYR A 126 5.52 3.82 -8.80
CA TYR A 126 5.37 4.35 -10.16
C TYR A 126 6.02 3.42 -11.19
N ASN A 127 7.24 2.97 -10.94
CA ASN A 127 7.97 2.10 -11.86
C ASN A 127 7.35 0.70 -11.97
N LYS A 128 6.69 0.22 -10.92
CA LYS A 128 5.87 -0.99 -10.96
C LYS A 128 4.49 -0.81 -11.62
N GLY A 129 4.09 0.43 -11.96
CA GLY A 129 2.76 0.72 -12.51
C GLY A 129 1.62 0.55 -11.49
N VAL A 130 1.96 0.54 -10.20
CA VAL A 130 1.00 0.46 -9.09
C VAL A 130 0.45 1.86 -8.80
N ALA A 131 1.30 2.88 -8.67
CA ALA A 131 0.91 4.28 -8.60
C ALA A 131 1.04 4.96 -9.97
N VAL A 132 0.18 5.95 -10.24
CA VAL A 132 0.16 6.69 -11.53
C VAL A 132 -0.09 8.18 -11.33
N GLY A 133 0.02 8.66 -10.09
CA GLY A 133 -0.37 10.01 -9.73
C GLY A 133 -1.89 10.18 -9.57
N SER A 134 -2.28 11.37 -9.13
CA SER A 134 -3.67 11.72 -8.82
C SER A 134 -4.26 12.74 -9.80
N ASN A 135 -3.46 13.22 -10.74
CA ASN A 135 -3.86 14.17 -11.77
C ASN A 135 -3.07 13.95 -13.07
N GLU A 136 -3.36 14.76 -14.11
CA GLU A 136 -2.71 14.71 -15.42
C GLU A 136 -1.19 14.99 -15.38
N TYR A 137 -0.70 15.64 -14.32
CA TYR A 137 0.72 15.94 -14.11
C TYR A 137 1.45 14.84 -13.31
N MET A 138 0.80 13.71 -13.01
CA MET A 138 1.34 12.62 -12.20
C MET A 138 1.70 13.01 -10.77
N ALA A 139 1.11 14.06 -10.18
CA ALA A 139 1.37 14.46 -8.80
C ALA A 139 0.93 13.37 -7.82
N PHE A 140 1.78 13.07 -6.83
CA PHE A 140 1.54 12.01 -5.85
C PHE A 140 0.75 12.48 -4.63
N TYR A 141 0.98 13.73 -4.18
CA TYR A 141 0.46 14.31 -2.93
C TYR A 141 0.87 13.52 -1.67
N PRO A 142 2.18 13.46 -1.32
CA PRO A 142 2.71 12.59 -0.27
C PRO A 142 2.05 12.77 1.09
N ASP A 143 1.73 14.02 1.47
CA ASP A 143 1.18 14.40 2.78
C ASP A 143 -0.35 14.27 2.86
N SER A 144 -1.02 14.03 1.74
CA SER A 144 -2.48 13.84 1.73
C SER A 144 -2.86 12.52 2.37
N GLN A 145 -4.00 12.49 3.06
CA GLN A 145 -4.55 11.24 3.59
C GLN A 145 -5.05 10.34 2.45
N VAL A 146 -4.77 9.05 2.55
CA VAL A 146 -5.24 8.07 1.57
C VAL A 146 -6.68 7.66 1.85
N LYS A 147 -7.50 7.62 0.80
CA LYS A 147 -8.86 7.08 0.87
C LYS A 147 -8.87 5.57 0.66
N ARG A 148 -9.85 4.90 1.25
CA ARG A 148 -10.04 3.45 1.07
C ARG A 148 -10.22 3.04 -0.39
N SER A 149 -10.88 3.87 -1.21
CA SER A 149 -11.01 3.62 -2.65
C SER A 149 -9.68 3.71 -3.40
N GLU A 150 -8.80 4.63 -3.01
CA GLU A 150 -7.47 4.77 -3.59
C GLU A 150 -6.58 3.57 -3.21
N ALA A 151 -6.60 3.20 -1.93
CA ALA A 151 -5.90 2.00 -1.46
C ALA A 151 -6.38 0.73 -2.20
N ALA A 152 -7.70 0.58 -2.42
CA ALA A 152 -8.25 -0.56 -3.15
C ALA A 152 -7.71 -0.66 -4.59
N ALA A 153 -7.53 0.48 -5.27
CA ALA A 153 -6.96 0.50 -6.62
C ALA A 153 -5.49 0.05 -6.63
N LEU A 154 -4.69 0.53 -5.68
CA LEU A 154 -3.29 0.13 -5.54
C LEU A 154 -3.16 -1.36 -5.19
N ILE A 155 -3.94 -1.84 -4.22
CA ILE A 155 -3.98 -3.27 -3.84
C ILE A 155 -4.30 -4.15 -5.04
N SER A 156 -5.27 -3.76 -5.86
CA SER A 156 -5.64 -4.53 -7.05
C SER A 156 -4.48 -4.64 -8.05
N ARG A 157 -3.68 -3.58 -8.21
CA ARG A 157 -2.49 -3.59 -9.08
C ARG A 157 -1.30 -4.35 -8.48
N ILE A 158 -1.18 -4.37 -7.15
CA ILE A 158 -0.18 -5.22 -6.47
C ILE A 158 -0.50 -6.70 -6.68
N LEU A 159 -1.77 -7.08 -6.48
CA LEU A 159 -2.21 -8.47 -6.56
C LEU A 159 -2.36 -9.01 -7.99
N CYS A 160 -2.59 -8.15 -8.97
CA CYS A 160 -2.84 -8.53 -10.36
C CYS A 160 -1.95 -7.71 -11.29
N TYR A 161 -0.92 -8.38 -11.82
CA TYR A 161 0.06 -7.74 -12.71
C TYR A 161 -0.60 -7.10 -13.94
N ASP A 162 -1.60 -7.75 -14.53
CA ASP A 162 -2.31 -7.23 -15.71
C ASP A 162 -3.12 -5.95 -15.46
N MET A 163 -3.31 -5.57 -14.18
CA MET A 163 -3.95 -4.31 -13.80
C MET A 163 -2.96 -3.15 -13.61
N ARG A 164 -1.66 -3.42 -13.69
CA ARG A 164 -0.62 -2.39 -13.62
C ARG A 164 -0.70 -1.48 -14.84
N ILE A 165 -0.35 -0.22 -14.66
CA ILE A 165 -0.56 0.82 -15.68
C ILE A 165 0.78 1.24 -16.26
N GLU A 166 0.92 1.09 -17.59
CA GLU A 166 2.01 1.70 -18.32
C GLU A 166 1.76 3.22 -18.41
N LEU A 167 2.75 3.99 -17.98
CA LEU A 167 2.72 5.45 -18.08
C LEU A 167 3.21 5.90 -19.46
N PRO A 168 2.70 7.02 -19.99
CA PRO A 168 3.20 7.58 -21.23
C PRO A 168 4.71 7.82 -21.12
N LYS A 169 5.45 7.38 -22.12
CA LYS A 169 6.87 7.76 -22.24
C LYS A 169 6.96 9.23 -22.59
N GLY A 170 7.63 10.01 -21.77
CA GLY A 170 7.90 11.40 -22.03
C GLY A 170 8.78 11.65 -23.29
#